data_cb495eeab9d014c55ded8d4d1f39d641
#
_entry.id   cb495eeab9d014c55ded8d4d1f39d641
#
_cell.length_a   1.000
_cell.length_b   1.000
_cell.length_c   1.000
_cell.angle_alpha   90.00
_cell.angle_beta   90.00
_cell.angle_gamma   90.00
#
_symmetry.space_group_name_H-M   'P 1'
#
loop_
_entity.id
_entity.type
_entity.pdbx_description
1 polymer ?
#
loop_
_entity_poly.entity_id
_entity_poly.type
_entity_poly.pdbx_seq_one_letter_code
_entity_poly.pdbx_strand_id
1 'polypeptide(L)'
;MGAGQSDLYKGTYGDNEENIPDFLKGTIKFPANDSQLKHIFEDREGHLPDTPDNRKLLQDLANDKSRYKGKDKYGNDWNIRINTDGTQDWVRSQHQVINEGGRNGTPRPWNDETGLFRNPVKRR
;
A
#
# COMPACT_ATOMS: atom_id res chain seq x y z
N MET A 1 -22.62 -10.63 -1.17
CA MET A 1 -23.13 -9.59 -0.64
C MET A 1 -22.23 -8.69 0.02
N GLY A 2 -22.27 -7.46 -0.38
CA GLY A 2 -21.41 -6.46 0.19
C GLY A 2 -21.58 -6.30 1.69
N ALA A 3 -22.80 -6.44 2.16
CA ALA A 3 -23.07 -6.26 3.58
C ALA A 3 -22.36 -7.30 4.42
N GLY A 4 -22.34 -8.55 3.98
CA GLY A 4 -21.65 -9.60 4.71
C GLY A 4 -20.17 -9.38 4.78
N GLN A 5 -19.59 -8.94 3.68
CA GLN A 5 -18.17 -8.66 3.64
C GLN A 5 -17.84 -7.46 4.53
N SER A 6 -18.68 -6.45 4.48
CA SER A 6 -18.49 -5.26 5.31
C SER A 6 -18.51 -5.62 6.78
N ASP A 7 -19.44 -6.47 7.19
CA ASP A 7 -19.54 -6.88 8.58
C ASP A 7 -18.30 -7.66 9.03
N LEU A 8 -17.78 -8.49 8.15
CA LEU A 8 -16.58 -9.24 8.45
C LEU A 8 -15.41 -8.31 8.75
N TYR A 9 -15.23 -7.29 7.93
CA TYR A 9 -14.13 -6.37 8.13
C TYR A 9 -14.37 -5.45 9.32
N LYS A 10 -15.61 -5.10 9.60
CA LYS A 10 -15.90 -4.33 10.80
C LYS A 10 -15.52 -5.10 12.06
N GLY A 11 -15.76 -6.39 12.07
CA GLY A 11 -15.34 -7.21 13.19
C GLY A 11 -13.85 -7.22 13.41
N THR A 12 -13.09 -7.08 12.34
CA THR A 12 -11.64 -7.06 12.41
C THR A 12 -11.09 -5.68 12.78
N TYR A 13 -11.68 -4.63 12.25
CA TYR A 13 -11.15 -3.28 12.39
C TYR A 13 -11.98 -2.39 13.32
N GLY A 14 -13.05 -2.92 13.88
CA GLY A 14 -13.94 -2.16 14.74
C GLY A 14 -14.94 -1.36 13.92
N ASP A 15 -15.70 -0.53 14.61
CA ASP A 15 -16.73 0.27 13.97
C ASP A 15 -16.22 1.62 13.49
N ASN A 16 -14.99 1.94 13.81
CA ASN A 16 -14.41 3.21 13.42
C ASN A 16 -14.07 3.20 11.94
N GLU A 17 -14.71 4.09 11.20
CA GLU A 17 -14.52 4.15 9.76
C GLU A 17 -13.07 4.41 9.38
N GLU A 18 -12.31 5.10 10.22
CA GLU A 18 -10.91 5.37 9.96
C GLU A 18 -10.05 4.10 9.93
N ASN A 19 -10.53 3.03 10.55
CA ASN A 19 -9.79 1.77 10.58
C ASN A 19 -10.16 0.84 9.45
N ILE A 20 -11.10 1.22 8.59
CA ILE A 20 -11.52 0.39 7.48
C ILE A 20 -10.57 0.64 6.31
N PRO A 21 -10.00 -0.42 5.71
CA PRO A 21 -9.12 -0.23 4.55
C PRO A 21 -9.79 0.53 3.42
N ASP A 22 -9.02 1.39 2.76
CA ASP A 22 -9.55 2.26 1.72
C ASP A 22 -10.15 1.49 0.54
N PHE A 23 -9.60 0.32 0.20
CA PHE A 23 -10.12 -0.43 -0.94
C PHE A 23 -11.56 -0.93 -0.71
N LEU A 24 -12.03 -0.92 0.52
CA LEU A 24 -13.43 -1.27 0.81
C LEU A 24 -14.35 -0.07 0.61
N LYS A 25 -13.80 1.13 0.51
CA LYS A 25 -14.58 2.34 0.29
C LYS A 25 -14.68 2.70 -1.19
N GLY A 26 -13.81 2.13 -2.01
CA GLY A 26 -13.80 2.39 -3.44
C GLY A 26 -12.48 1.97 -4.05
N THR A 27 -12.37 2.15 -5.36
CA THR A 27 -11.17 1.78 -6.09
C THR A 27 -10.01 2.68 -5.71
N ILE A 28 -8.84 2.09 -5.47
CA ILE A 28 -7.62 2.83 -5.20
C ILE A 28 -7.03 3.25 -6.53
N LYS A 29 -6.63 4.52 -6.65
CA LYS A 29 -6.12 5.08 -7.90
C LYS A 29 -4.83 5.83 -7.67
N PHE A 30 -4.11 6.08 -8.76
CA PHE A 30 -2.96 6.96 -8.71
C PHE A 30 -3.41 8.41 -8.54
N PRO A 31 -2.54 9.27 -7.99
CA PRO A 31 -2.88 10.69 -7.89
C PRO A 31 -2.96 11.33 -9.27
N ALA A 32 -3.79 12.35 -9.41
CA ALA A 32 -3.88 13.11 -10.65
C ALA A 32 -2.72 14.10 -10.78
N ASN A 33 -2.07 14.43 -9.69
CA ASN A 33 -1.01 15.43 -9.65
C ASN A 33 0.31 14.82 -10.13
N ASP A 34 0.94 15.46 -11.13
CA ASP A 34 2.17 14.94 -11.72
C ASP A 34 3.32 14.88 -10.74
N SER A 35 3.42 15.83 -9.83
CA SER A 35 4.51 15.82 -8.84
C SER A 35 4.40 14.62 -7.92
N GLN A 36 3.19 14.31 -7.48
CA GLN A 36 2.96 13.16 -6.61
C GLN A 36 3.22 11.86 -7.36
N LEU A 37 2.82 11.82 -8.63
CA LEU A 37 3.03 10.64 -9.46
C LEU A 37 4.51 10.39 -9.67
N LYS A 38 5.28 11.44 -9.92
CA LYS A 38 6.73 11.32 -10.09
C LYS A 38 7.39 10.83 -8.82
N HIS A 39 6.89 11.26 -7.66
CA HIS A 39 7.46 10.84 -6.39
C HIS A 39 7.35 9.32 -6.22
N ILE A 40 6.25 8.73 -6.65
CA ILE A 40 6.04 7.29 -6.53
C ILE A 40 7.07 6.52 -7.36
N PHE A 41 7.42 7.06 -8.51
CA PHE A 41 8.33 6.38 -9.44
C PHE A 41 9.71 7.01 -9.49
N GLU A 42 10.13 7.66 -8.41
CA GLU A 42 11.47 8.22 -8.33
C GLU A 42 12.53 7.15 -8.54
N ASP A 43 13.66 7.57 -9.14
CA ASP A 43 14.78 6.66 -9.37
C ASP A 43 15.58 6.52 -8.09
N ARG A 44 15.16 5.58 -7.26
CA ARG A 44 15.89 5.28 -6.03
C ARG A 44 15.54 3.88 -5.58
N GLU A 45 16.35 3.37 -4.66
CA GLU A 45 16.19 2.01 -4.17
C GLU A 45 14.78 1.76 -3.63
N GLY A 46 14.22 0.62 -4.00
CA GLY A 46 12.89 0.24 -3.52
C GLY A 46 11.76 0.79 -4.37
N HIS A 47 12.06 1.53 -5.42
CA HIS A 47 11.07 2.07 -6.34
C HIS A 47 11.17 1.42 -7.70
N LEU A 48 10.10 1.51 -8.47
CA LEU A 48 10.04 0.96 -9.83
C LEU A 48 10.06 2.10 -10.83
N PRO A 49 10.61 1.86 -12.04
CA PRO A 49 10.49 2.87 -13.09
C PRO A 49 9.04 3.07 -13.51
N ASP A 50 8.75 4.26 -14.00
CA ASP A 50 7.39 4.61 -14.43
C ASP A 50 7.12 4.03 -15.81
N THR A 51 6.49 2.90 -15.85
CA THR A 51 6.07 2.25 -17.07
C THR A 51 4.60 1.85 -16.93
N PRO A 52 3.89 1.66 -18.06
CA PRO A 52 2.50 1.20 -17.98
C PRO A 52 2.35 -0.09 -17.20
N ASP A 53 3.29 -1.03 -17.38
CA ASP A 53 3.23 -2.31 -16.68
C ASP A 53 3.40 -2.13 -15.18
N ASN A 54 4.32 -1.26 -14.76
CA ASN A 54 4.54 -1.02 -13.34
C ASN A 54 3.40 -0.23 -12.71
N ARG A 55 2.79 0.68 -13.46
CA ARG A 55 1.59 1.36 -12.97
C ARG A 55 0.47 0.37 -12.74
N LYS A 56 0.27 -0.54 -13.70
CA LYS A 56 -0.77 -1.56 -13.56
C LYS A 56 -0.48 -2.47 -12.37
N LEU A 57 0.78 -2.87 -12.22
CA LEU A 57 1.18 -3.74 -11.12
C LEU A 57 0.82 -3.11 -9.76
N LEU A 58 1.20 -1.85 -9.57
CA LEU A 58 0.94 -1.19 -8.30
C LEU A 58 -0.54 -0.94 -8.07
N GLN A 59 -1.28 -0.58 -9.12
CA GLN A 59 -2.71 -0.35 -8.96
C GLN A 59 -3.46 -1.65 -8.67
N ASP A 60 -3.10 -2.72 -9.35
CA ASP A 60 -3.72 -4.02 -9.09
C ASP A 60 -3.41 -4.48 -7.65
N LEU A 61 -2.17 -4.27 -7.22
CA LEU A 61 -1.77 -4.65 -5.87
C LEU A 61 -2.55 -3.84 -4.83
N ALA A 62 -2.72 -2.54 -5.06
CA ALA A 62 -3.43 -1.67 -4.12
C ALA A 62 -4.89 -2.09 -3.96
N ASN A 63 -5.47 -2.72 -4.99
CA ASN A 63 -6.87 -3.14 -4.95
C ASN A 63 -7.04 -4.62 -4.65
N ASP A 64 -5.95 -5.33 -4.37
CA ASP A 64 -6.00 -6.77 -4.10
C ASP A 64 -6.19 -7.00 -2.60
N LYS A 65 -7.41 -7.37 -2.23
CA LYS A 65 -7.76 -7.57 -0.82
C LYS A 65 -6.90 -8.63 -0.15
N SER A 66 -6.47 -9.63 -0.92
CA SER A 66 -5.69 -10.73 -0.35
C SER A 66 -4.28 -10.29 0.04
N ARG A 67 -3.85 -9.14 -0.41
CA ARG A 67 -2.50 -8.62 -0.14
C ARG A 67 -2.49 -7.50 0.89
N TYR A 68 -3.62 -7.16 1.45
CA TYR A 68 -3.69 -6.11 2.46
C TYR A 68 -2.93 -6.55 3.70
N LYS A 69 -1.97 -5.72 4.14
CA LYS A 69 -1.15 -6.04 5.31
C LYS A 69 -1.64 -5.32 6.56
N GLY A 70 -1.99 -4.06 6.43
CA GLY A 70 -2.43 -3.30 7.58
C GLY A 70 -2.29 -1.81 7.35
N LYS A 71 -2.63 -1.05 8.39
CA LYS A 71 -2.57 0.40 8.37
C LYS A 71 -1.43 0.85 9.28
N ASP A 72 -0.65 1.83 8.84
CA ASP A 72 0.41 2.35 9.69
C ASP A 72 -0.13 3.46 10.61
N LYS A 73 0.73 4.02 11.45
CA LYS A 73 0.27 5.03 12.42
C LYS A 73 -0.13 6.35 11.78
N TYR A 74 0.22 6.54 10.52
CA TYR A 74 -0.14 7.76 9.79
C TYR A 74 -1.43 7.60 8.99
N GLY A 75 -2.07 6.45 9.08
CA GLY A 75 -3.32 6.18 8.38
C GLY A 75 -3.16 5.65 6.97
N ASN A 76 -1.96 5.28 6.58
CA ASN A 76 -1.74 4.69 5.25
C ASN A 76 -2.05 3.21 5.25
N ASP A 77 -2.69 2.75 4.20
CA ASP A 77 -2.93 1.34 3.97
C ASP A 77 -1.78 0.75 3.16
N TRP A 78 -1.38 -0.46 3.52
CA TRP A 78 -0.27 -1.16 2.86
C TRP A 78 -0.74 -2.48 2.29
N ASN A 79 -0.47 -2.70 1.01
CA ASN A 79 -0.66 -4.00 0.37
C ASN A 79 0.71 -4.49 -0.07
N ILE A 80 1.00 -5.76 0.20
CA ILE A 80 2.35 -6.31 0.07
C ILE A 80 2.26 -7.70 -0.52
N ARG A 81 3.20 -8.02 -1.42
CA ARG A 81 3.26 -9.35 -2.02
C ARG A 81 4.72 -9.78 -2.11
N ILE A 82 5.01 -11.00 -1.65
CA ILE A 82 6.33 -11.60 -1.82
C ILE A 82 6.28 -12.40 -3.12
N ASN A 83 7.19 -12.10 -4.03
CA ASN A 83 7.26 -12.76 -5.31
C ASN A 83 8.06 -14.05 -5.24
N THR A 84 7.89 -14.92 -6.25
CA THR A 84 8.60 -16.20 -6.26
C THR A 84 10.10 -16.04 -6.37
N ASP A 85 10.58 -14.91 -6.89
CA ASP A 85 12.01 -14.65 -6.98
C ASP A 85 12.59 -14.04 -5.70
N GLY A 86 11.78 -13.91 -4.66
CA GLY A 86 12.23 -13.38 -3.38
C GLY A 86 12.10 -11.87 -3.24
N THR A 87 11.65 -11.17 -4.27
CA THR A 87 11.42 -9.73 -4.16
C THR A 87 10.08 -9.46 -3.49
N GLN A 88 9.89 -8.22 -3.05
CA GLN A 88 8.67 -7.82 -2.35
C GLN A 88 8.08 -6.62 -3.04
N ASP A 89 6.88 -6.78 -3.61
CA ASP A 89 6.14 -5.66 -4.17
C ASP A 89 5.32 -5.03 -3.05
N TRP A 90 5.24 -3.72 -3.05
CA TRP A 90 4.50 -3.01 -2.01
C TRP A 90 3.88 -1.75 -2.58
N VAL A 91 2.75 -1.37 -2.00
CA VAL A 91 2.07 -0.13 -2.37
C VAL A 91 1.41 0.42 -1.12
N ARG A 92 1.49 1.74 -0.98
CA ARG A 92 0.91 2.47 0.13
C ARG A 92 -0.12 3.44 -0.40
N SER A 93 -1.25 3.52 0.25
CA SER A 93 -2.33 4.41 -0.18
C SER A 93 -3.00 5.07 1.01
N GLN A 94 -3.64 6.21 0.77
CA GLN A 94 -4.43 6.88 1.77
C GLN A 94 -5.56 7.64 1.06
N HIS A 95 -6.75 7.58 1.62
CA HIS A 95 -7.92 8.24 1.03
C HIS A 95 -8.14 7.78 -0.41
N GLN A 96 -7.91 6.49 -0.66
CA GLN A 96 -8.10 5.84 -1.97
C GLN A 96 -7.15 6.34 -3.05
N VAL A 97 -6.02 6.93 -2.64
CA VAL A 97 -5.01 7.40 -3.58
C VAL A 97 -3.66 6.80 -3.20
N ILE A 98 -3.00 6.20 -4.19
CA ILE A 98 -1.66 5.66 -4.01
C ILE A 98 -0.71 6.83 -3.75
N ASN A 99 0.08 6.74 -2.69
CA ASN A 99 1.04 7.79 -2.38
C ASN A 99 2.49 7.29 -2.39
N GLU A 100 2.71 5.98 -2.46
CA GLU A 100 4.05 5.42 -2.58
C GLU A 100 3.92 3.97 -3.06
N GLY A 101 4.99 3.43 -3.65
CA GLY A 101 4.97 2.04 -4.08
C GLY A 101 6.30 1.66 -4.71
N GLY A 102 6.55 0.35 -4.84
CA GLY A 102 7.77 -0.10 -5.45
C GLY A 102 8.03 -1.58 -5.27
N ARG A 103 9.29 -1.94 -5.39
CA ARG A 103 9.74 -3.33 -5.24
C ARG A 103 11.05 -3.34 -4.46
N ASN A 104 11.07 -4.07 -3.37
CA ASN A 104 12.29 -4.29 -2.59
C ASN A 104 12.99 -5.54 -3.10
N GLY A 105 14.31 -5.48 -3.29
CA GLY A 105 15.07 -6.64 -3.73
C GLY A 105 15.07 -7.75 -2.71
N THR A 106 14.98 -7.38 -1.44
CA THR A 106 14.86 -8.32 -0.33
C THR A 106 13.70 -7.86 0.53
N PRO A 107 12.83 -8.79 0.98
CA PRO A 107 11.68 -8.40 1.77
C PRO A 107 12.09 -7.68 3.06
N ARG A 108 11.38 -6.63 3.38
CA ARG A 108 11.55 -5.90 4.64
C ARG A 108 10.48 -6.35 5.62
N PRO A 109 10.81 -6.37 6.91
CA PRO A 109 9.83 -6.77 7.91
C PRO A 109 8.76 -5.70 8.09
N TRP A 110 7.58 -6.13 8.45
CA TRP A 110 6.46 -5.24 8.74
C TRP A 110 6.65 -4.57 10.09
N ASN A 111 6.37 -3.28 10.15
CA ASN A 111 6.37 -2.50 11.39
C ASN A 111 5.00 -1.85 11.52
N ASP A 112 4.32 -2.06 12.62
CA ASP A 112 2.97 -1.54 12.81
C ASP A 112 2.89 -0.03 12.75
N GLU A 113 3.99 0.65 13.03
CA GLU A 113 3.99 2.11 13.01
C GLU A 113 4.34 2.68 11.65
N THR A 114 5.33 2.10 10.96
CA THR A 114 5.87 2.71 9.74
C THR A 114 5.72 1.86 8.50
N GLY A 115 5.07 0.71 8.59
CA GLY A 115 4.92 -0.19 7.45
C GLY A 115 6.23 -0.89 7.14
N LEU A 116 6.69 -0.77 5.90
CA LEU A 116 7.95 -1.36 5.49
C LEU A 116 9.11 -0.39 5.57
N PHE A 117 8.86 0.86 5.93
CA PHE A 117 9.92 1.84 6.01
C PHE A 117 10.66 1.69 7.33
N ARG A 118 11.93 2.07 7.30
CA ARG A 118 12.69 2.03 8.52
C ARG A 118 12.13 3.03 9.52
N ASN A 119 12.25 2.69 10.79
CA ASN A 119 11.90 3.60 11.84
C ASN A 119 12.82 4.83 11.74
N PRO A 120 12.27 6.02 11.57
CA PRO A 120 13.10 7.22 11.44
C PRO A 120 14.07 7.44 12.60
N VAL A 121 13.69 6.99 13.78
CA VAL A 121 14.53 7.15 14.95
C VAL A 121 15.87 6.47 14.81
N LYS A 122 15.94 5.44 14.00
CA LYS A 122 17.18 4.71 13.82
C LYS A 122 18.12 5.32 12.83
N ARG A 123 17.65 6.34 12.17
CA ARG A 123 18.53 6.93 11.27
C ARG A 123 19.28 7.92 11.98
N ARG A 124 20.02 8.07 12.03
CA ARG A 124 20.68 9.02 12.76
C ARG A 124 21.67 8.98 12.71
#